data_59936b815efe0463cb4367912c37b698
#
_entry.id   59936b815efe0463cb4367912c37b698
#
_cell.length_a   1.000
_cell.length_b   1.000
_cell.length_c   1.000
_cell.angle_alpha   90.00
_cell.angle_beta   90.00
_cell.angle_gamma   90.00
#
_symmetry.space_group_name_H-M   'P 1'
#
loop_
_entity.id
_entity.type
_entity.pdbx_description
1 polymer ?
#
loop_
_entity_poly.entity_id
_entity_poly.type
_entity_poly.pdbx_seq_one_letter_code
_entity_poly.pdbx_strand_id
1 'polypeptide(L)'
;MRIVFLLLSVLFSIGINASNFLSIKIAQSTLVEETPKITVALPASYKTNITKTYPVLFVLDGVANGDLVNGMIHRLHLSNGSNEHIIVGVTSSNRLRDFAPTVNNDPRGPVGEGGGGEKFLDFLESELIPLINKKFRTNNYNVIAGHSVAGLLVIHSFQSRPNLFQGHLAFSPAVWWGERETLQATKEYVATAKHIQNYLYMDIGNEGGEMRQVYDSLVQTILRHRNIDLHVRFDEFEHETHDFTMAAGLYNALKGLFQHQQKIGV
;
A
#
# COMPACT_ATOMS: atom_id res chain seq x y z
N MET A 1 1.13 66.13 26.04
CA MET A 1 0.48 64.85 26.36
C MET A 1 0.70 63.93 25.18
N ARG A 2 1.71 63.06 25.26
CA ARG A 2 2.05 62.11 24.17
C ARG A 2 1.39 60.78 24.49
N ILE A 3 0.46 60.36 23.64
CA ILE A 3 -0.22 59.06 23.73
C ILE A 3 0.68 58.04 23.05
N VAL A 4 1.21 57.09 23.83
CA VAL A 4 1.98 55.96 23.34
C VAL A 4 0.99 54.83 23.03
N PHE A 5 0.80 54.49 21.76
CA PHE A 5 0.07 53.30 21.35
C PHE A 5 0.98 52.06 21.51
N LEU A 6 0.64 51.20 22.46
CA LEU A 6 1.26 49.88 22.60
C LEU A 6 0.59 48.95 21.60
N LEU A 7 1.31 48.59 20.53
CA LEU A 7 0.92 47.53 19.62
C LEU A 7 1.18 46.17 20.29
N LEU A 8 0.12 45.50 20.73
CA LEU A 8 0.18 44.12 21.18
C LEU A 8 0.23 43.21 19.96
N SER A 9 1.44 42.73 19.60
CA SER A 9 1.61 41.71 18.58
C SER A 9 1.19 40.34 19.17
N VAL A 10 0.02 39.86 18.78
CA VAL A 10 -0.42 38.49 19.05
C VAL A 10 0.36 37.56 18.08
N LEU A 11 1.38 36.93 18.58
CA LEU A 11 2.08 35.84 17.88
C LEU A 11 1.14 34.62 17.85
N PHE A 12 0.46 34.44 16.73
CA PHE A 12 -0.15 33.15 16.42
C PHE A 12 0.99 32.16 16.13
N SER A 13 1.34 31.33 17.10
CA SER A 13 2.13 30.13 16.85
C SER A 13 1.26 29.15 16.03
N ILE A 14 1.48 29.13 14.72
CA ILE A 14 0.99 28.08 13.86
C ILE A 14 1.77 26.82 14.29
N GLY A 15 1.15 25.99 15.12
CA GLY A 15 1.66 24.67 15.42
C GLY A 15 1.74 23.89 14.11
N ILE A 16 2.96 23.62 13.65
CA ILE A 16 3.20 22.63 12.60
C ILE A 16 2.61 21.33 13.14
N ASN A 17 1.52 20.85 12.53
CA ASN A 17 0.93 19.57 12.86
C ASN A 17 2.01 18.50 12.65
N ALA A 18 2.56 17.99 13.73
CA ALA A 18 3.26 16.71 13.73
C ALA A 18 2.29 15.66 13.18
N SER A 19 2.80 14.72 12.38
CA SER A 19 2.02 13.68 11.69
C SER A 19 0.92 13.14 12.61
N ASN A 20 -0.31 13.03 12.09
CA ASN A 20 -1.47 12.50 12.83
C ASN A 20 -1.36 10.99 13.11
N PHE A 21 -0.16 10.41 12.99
CA PHE A 21 0.08 8.99 13.18
C PHE A 21 0.39 8.65 14.64
N LEU A 22 -0.35 7.66 15.15
CA LEU A 22 -0.10 7.01 16.43
C LEU A 22 0.91 5.88 16.23
N SER A 23 1.98 5.85 17.02
CA SER A 23 2.89 4.70 17.05
C SER A 23 2.26 3.57 17.86
N ILE A 24 2.19 2.36 17.28
CA ILE A 24 1.67 1.17 17.94
C ILE A 24 2.85 0.27 18.29
N LYS A 25 3.01 -0.05 19.58
CA LYS A 25 3.94 -1.09 20.01
C LYS A 25 3.30 -2.47 19.82
N ILE A 26 4.01 -3.33 19.13
CA ILE A 26 3.70 -4.76 18.99
C ILE A 26 4.68 -5.52 19.89
N ALA A 27 4.25 -6.65 20.46
CA ALA A 27 5.17 -7.58 21.10
C ALA A 27 6.19 -8.11 20.07
N GLN A 28 7.35 -8.58 20.56
CA GLN A 28 8.33 -9.20 19.68
C GLN A 28 7.65 -10.30 18.86
N SER A 29 7.69 -10.17 17.54
CA SER A 29 7.18 -11.20 16.64
C SER A 29 8.06 -12.45 16.67
N THR A 30 7.45 -13.60 16.46
CA THR A 30 8.17 -14.87 16.27
C THR A 30 8.27 -15.24 14.79
N LEU A 31 7.59 -14.51 13.91
CA LEU A 31 7.51 -14.80 12.47
C LEU A 31 8.53 -14.01 11.66
N VAL A 32 8.90 -12.82 12.12
CA VAL A 32 9.92 -11.97 11.49
C VAL A 32 11.09 -11.76 12.45
N GLU A 33 12.29 -11.59 11.92
CA GLU A 33 13.51 -11.44 12.73
C GLU A 33 13.46 -10.18 13.59
N GLU A 34 12.97 -9.09 13.04
CA GLU A 34 12.83 -7.80 13.70
C GLU A 34 11.39 -7.29 13.52
N THR A 35 10.73 -7.02 14.64
CA THR A 35 9.34 -6.53 14.61
C THR A 35 9.26 -5.18 13.91
N PRO A 36 8.45 -5.05 12.83
CA PRO A 36 8.31 -3.81 12.08
C PRO A 36 7.79 -2.66 12.94
N LYS A 37 8.18 -1.43 12.60
CA LYS A 37 7.58 -0.23 13.17
C LYS A 37 6.19 -0.03 12.59
N ILE A 38 5.18 0.05 13.47
CA ILE A 38 3.79 0.25 13.08
C ILE A 38 3.32 1.63 13.50
N THR A 39 2.71 2.33 12.55
CA THR A 39 2.06 3.62 12.76
C THR A 39 0.61 3.56 12.28
N VAL A 40 -0.30 4.26 12.95
CA VAL A 40 -1.73 4.24 12.58
C VAL A 40 -2.25 5.67 12.53
N ALA A 41 -2.86 6.05 11.40
CA ALA A 41 -3.68 7.25 11.29
C ALA A 41 -5.16 6.87 11.26
N LEU A 42 -5.94 7.55 12.09
CA LEU A 42 -7.39 7.35 12.17
C LEU A 42 -8.11 8.39 11.32
N PRO A 43 -9.20 8.00 10.64
CA PRO A 43 -9.98 8.92 9.82
C PRO A 43 -10.65 10.02 10.65
N ALA A 44 -10.96 11.14 10.01
CA ALA A 44 -11.50 12.32 10.69
C ALA A 44 -12.78 12.03 11.50
N SER A 45 -13.67 11.20 10.95
CA SER A 45 -14.93 10.84 11.64
C SER A 45 -14.76 9.80 12.76
N TYR A 46 -13.56 9.24 12.97
CA TYR A 46 -13.36 8.14 13.92
C TYR A 46 -13.79 8.47 15.35
N LYS A 47 -13.56 9.72 15.82
CA LYS A 47 -13.94 10.16 17.17
C LYS A 47 -15.41 10.57 17.28
N THR A 48 -15.99 11.09 16.21
CA THR A 48 -17.35 11.63 16.20
C THR A 48 -18.41 10.61 15.82
N ASN A 49 -18.07 9.61 15.00
CA ASN A 49 -18.98 8.52 14.64
C ASN A 49 -18.52 7.20 15.30
N ILE A 50 -19.02 6.95 16.49
CA ILE A 50 -18.59 5.81 17.34
C ILE A 50 -19.07 4.45 16.88
N THR A 51 -20.08 4.39 16.00
CA THR A 51 -20.64 3.14 15.45
C THR A 51 -20.09 2.77 14.10
N LYS A 52 -19.46 3.71 13.39
CA LYS A 52 -18.89 3.48 12.07
C LYS A 52 -17.66 2.57 12.15
N THR A 53 -17.61 1.59 11.24
CA THR A 53 -16.44 0.75 10.97
C THR A 53 -15.76 1.22 9.68
N TYR A 54 -14.48 0.91 9.53
CA TYR A 54 -13.65 1.46 8.47
C TYR A 54 -12.84 0.38 7.76
N PRO A 55 -12.66 0.47 6.45
CA PRO A 55 -11.65 -0.32 5.75
C PRO A 55 -10.25 0.06 6.23
N VAL A 56 -9.30 -0.86 6.11
CA VAL A 56 -7.91 -0.65 6.53
C VAL A 56 -7.00 -0.65 5.30
N LEU A 57 -6.13 0.35 5.20
CA LEU A 57 -5.09 0.40 4.17
C LEU A 57 -3.71 0.24 4.84
N PHE A 58 -3.09 -0.89 4.59
CA PHE A 58 -1.72 -1.20 5.00
C PHE A 58 -0.74 -0.62 3.98
N VAL A 59 0.10 0.31 4.42
CA VAL A 59 1.08 1.02 3.59
C VAL A 59 2.47 0.52 3.95
N LEU A 60 3.07 -0.25 3.07
CA LEU A 60 4.46 -0.68 3.22
C LEU A 60 5.41 0.53 3.07
N ASP A 61 6.58 0.47 3.71
CA ASP A 61 7.45 1.63 3.89
C ASP A 61 6.70 2.82 4.53
N GLY A 62 5.87 2.52 5.55
CA GLY A 62 4.88 3.43 6.11
C GLY A 62 5.42 4.76 6.65
N VAL A 63 6.69 4.80 7.12
CA VAL A 63 7.34 6.06 7.56
C VAL A 63 7.56 7.01 6.37
N ALA A 64 7.88 6.47 5.19
CA ALA A 64 8.11 7.28 4.00
C ALA A 64 6.78 7.68 3.30
N ASN A 65 5.81 6.77 3.25
CA ASN A 65 4.64 6.90 2.37
C ASN A 65 3.33 7.18 3.12
N GLY A 66 3.28 6.98 4.43
CA GLY A 66 2.04 7.06 5.21
C GLY A 66 1.37 8.44 5.15
N ASP A 67 2.13 9.52 5.31
CA ASP A 67 1.59 10.88 5.27
C ASP A 67 1.02 11.24 3.89
N LEU A 68 1.69 10.82 2.80
CA LEU A 68 1.22 11.01 1.43
C LEU A 68 -0.14 10.32 1.21
N VAL A 69 -0.23 9.05 1.61
CA VAL A 69 -1.47 8.24 1.46
C VAL A 69 -2.60 8.80 2.30
N ASN A 70 -2.32 9.13 3.56
CA ASN A 70 -3.31 9.71 4.48
C ASN A 70 -3.84 11.05 3.97
N GLY A 71 -2.94 11.93 3.50
CA GLY A 71 -3.29 13.23 2.92
C GLY A 71 -4.16 13.10 1.67
N MET A 72 -3.83 12.15 0.77
CA MET A 72 -4.61 11.91 -0.45
C MET A 72 -6.01 11.36 -0.14
N ILE A 73 -6.12 10.37 0.75
CA ILE A 73 -7.42 9.83 1.18
C ILE A 73 -8.28 10.91 1.82
N HIS A 74 -7.71 11.71 2.72
CA HIS A 74 -8.43 12.81 3.33
C HIS A 74 -8.95 13.81 2.29
N ARG A 75 -8.09 14.21 1.34
CA ARG A 75 -8.47 15.14 0.26
C ARG A 75 -9.56 14.58 -0.64
N LEU A 76 -9.46 13.29 -1.01
CA LEU A 76 -10.47 12.61 -1.83
C LEU A 76 -11.79 12.47 -1.08
N HIS A 77 -11.76 12.13 0.20
CA HIS A 77 -12.96 12.00 1.04
C HIS A 77 -13.76 13.30 1.10
N LEU A 78 -13.10 14.45 1.27
CA LEU A 78 -13.73 15.77 1.25
C LEU A 78 -14.48 16.09 -0.06
N SER A 79 -14.16 15.37 -1.14
CA SER A 79 -14.79 15.52 -2.47
C SER A 79 -15.66 14.31 -2.82
N ASN A 80 -16.05 13.47 -1.86
CA ASN A 80 -16.78 12.21 -2.07
C ASN A 80 -16.11 11.29 -3.10
N GLY A 81 -14.79 11.27 -3.11
CA GLY A 81 -13.97 10.50 -4.05
C GLY A 81 -13.22 9.33 -3.41
N SER A 82 -13.37 9.09 -2.12
CA SER A 82 -12.82 7.96 -1.37
C SER A 82 -13.65 7.69 -0.12
N ASN A 83 -13.70 6.43 0.31
CA ASN A 83 -14.10 6.09 1.67
C ASN A 83 -13.01 6.57 2.66
N GLU A 84 -13.41 6.82 3.90
CA GLU A 84 -12.44 6.99 4.98
C GLU A 84 -11.81 5.64 5.32
N HIS A 85 -10.50 5.62 5.49
CA HIS A 85 -9.73 4.43 5.85
C HIS A 85 -8.96 4.63 7.15
N ILE A 86 -8.75 3.57 7.90
CA ILE A 86 -7.68 3.49 8.89
C ILE A 86 -6.39 3.21 8.10
N ILE A 87 -5.38 4.07 8.24
CA ILE A 87 -4.10 3.90 7.55
C ILE A 87 -3.13 3.23 8.51
N VAL A 88 -2.57 2.10 8.14
CA VAL A 88 -1.58 1.36 8.93
C VAL A 88 -0.26 1.38 8.17
N GLY A 89 0.66 2.23 8.61
CA GLY A 89 2.02 2.26 8.08
C GLY A 89 2.85 1.13 8.67
N VAL A 90 3.46 0.32 7.82
CA VAL A 90 4.31 -0.83 8.19
C VAL A 90 5.71 -0.59 7.64
N THR A 91 6.70 -0.41 8.52
CA THR A 91 8.09 -0.15 8.12
C THR A 91 9.00 -1.22 8.66
N SER A 92 9.58 -1.99 7.75
CA SER A 92 10.61 -2.98 8.07
C SER A 92 11.97 -2.31 8.29
N SER A 93 12.79 -2.86 9.17
CA SER A 93 14.20 -2.50 9.33
C SER A 93 15.09 -3.10 8.24
N ASN A 94 14.66 -4.18 7.60
CA ASN A 94 15.30 -4.80 6.44
C ASN A 94 14.28 -5.08 5.34
N ARG A 95 13.95 -4.03 4.56
CA ARG A 95 12.90 -4.09 3.55
C ARG A 95 13.17 -5.05 2.41
N LEU A 96 14.43 -5.28 2.04
CA LEU A 96 14.75 -6.23 0.96
C LEU A 96 14.46 -7.66 1.41
N ARG A 97 14.94 -8.04 2.61
CA ARG A 97 14.61 -9.35 3.19
C ARG A 97 13.11 -9.56 3.29
N ASP A 98 12.39 -8.59 3.89
CA ASP A 98 11.02 -8.77 4.32
C ASP A 98 10.01 -8.59 3.19
N PHE A 99 10.31 -7.78 2.16
CA PHE A 99 9.37 -7.52 1.08
C PHE A 99 9.64 -8.31 -0.20
N ALA A 100 10.82 -8.93 -0.32
CA ALA A 100 11.09 -9.80 -1.46
C ALA A 100 10.78 -11.27 -1.11
N PRO A 101 9.86 -11.93 -1.85
CA PRO A 101 9.45 -13.31 -1.56
C PRO A 101 10.58 -14.32 -1.74
N THR A 102 11.47 -14.06 -2.70
CA THR A 102 12.59 -14.94 -3.06
C THR A 102 13.93 -14.21 -2.97
N VAL A 103 15.00 -14.99 -2.85
CA VAL A 103 16.36 -14.45 -2.85
C VAL A 103 16.70 -13.99 -4.28
N ASN A 104 17.25 -12.79 -4.40
CA ASN A 104 17.66 -12.26 -5.69
C ASN A 104 18.97 -12.86 -6.16
N ASN A 105 18.95 -13.50 -7.33
CA ASN A 105 20.14 -13.97 -8.05
C ASN A 105 20.47 -13.12 -9.28
N ASP A 106 19.64 -12.10 -9.57
CA ASP A 106 19.81 -11.23 -10.72
C ASP A 106 20.91 -10.17 -10.45
N PRO A 107 21.96 -10.09 -11.28
CA PRO A 107 23.06 -9.13 -11.05
C PRO A 107 22.66 -7.66 -11.21
N ARG A 108 21.46 -7.38 -11.72
CA ARG A 108 20.92 -6.00 -11.79
C ARG A 108 20.42 -5.47 -10.45
N GLY A 109 20.24 -6.33 -9.48
CA GLY A 109 19.85 -5.97 -8.11
C GLY A 109 20.87 -6.49 -7.09
N PRO A 110 20.58 -6.27 -5.81
CA PRO A 110 21.42 -6.78 -4.72
C PRO A 110 21.32 -8.30 -4.65
N VAL A 111 22.35 -8.98 -5.16
CA VAL A 111 22.43 -10.45 -5.17
C VAL A 111 22.56 -10.99 -3.75
N GLY A 112 21.82 -12.04 -3.44
CA GLY A 112 21.78 -12.68 -2.13
C GLY A 112 20.77 -12.08 -1.14
N GLU A 113 20.11 -10.98 -1.49
CA GLU A 113 19.10 -10.34 -0.65
C GLU A 113 17.69 -10.90 -0.93
N GLY A 114 16.78 -10.80 0.06
CA GLY A 114 15.39 -11.24 -0.07
C GLY A 114 15.08 -12.55 0.65
N GLY A 115 13.99 -13.20 0.26
CA GLY A 115 13.57 -14.51 0.73
C GLY A 115 12.70 -14.54 1.99
N GLY A 116 12.38 -13.37 2.58
CA GLY A 116 11.54 -13.28 3.78
C GLY A 116 10.08 -12.91 3.55
N GLY A 117 9.67 -12.65 2.30
CA GLY A 117 8.35 -12.12 1.99
C GLY A 117 7.20 -13.00 2.47
N GLU A 118 7.31 -14.34 2.38
CA GLU A 118 6.28 -15.24 2.91
C GLU A 118 6.13 -15.12 4.43
N LYS A 119 7.24 -15.10 5.19
CA LYS A 119 7.21 -14.90 6.64
C LYS A 119 6.64 -13.54 7.01
N PHE A 120 6.89 -12.54 6.18
CA PHE A 120 6.33 -11.21 6.38
C PHE A 120 4.82 -11.19 6.14
N LEU A 121 4.31 -11.90 5.14
CA LEU A 121 2.87 -12.10 4.95
C LEU A 121 2.26 -12.92 6.11
N ASP A 122 2.94 -13.94 6.64
CA ASP A 122 2.50 -14.66 7.85
C ASP A 122 2.37 -13.70 9.05
N PHE A 123 3.33 -12.80 9.23
CA PHE A 123 3.26 -11.76 10.26
C PHE A 123 2.05 -10.83 10.06
N LEU A 124 1.81 -10.35 8.84
CA LEU A 124 0.65 -9.51 8.54
C LEU A 124 -0.67 -10.25 8.85
N GLU A 125 -0.79 -11.50 8.41
CA GLU A 125 -2.00 -12.32 8.53
C GLU A 125 -2.29 -12.74 9.98
N SER A 126 -1.27 -13.24 10.68
CA SER A 126 -1.45 -13.91 11.98
C SER A 126 -1.26 -13.00 13.17
N GLU A 127 -0.52 -11.89 13.04
CA GLU A 127 -0.22 -11.00 14.14
C GLU A 127 -0.77 -9.58 13.94
N LEU A 128 -0.43 -8.90 12.83
CA LEU A 128 -0.74 -7.49 12.67
C LEU A 128 -2.24 -7.25 12.39
N ILE A 129 -2.83 -7.89 11.40
CA ILE A 129 -4.25 -7.70 11.04
C ILE A 129 -5.16 -8.02 12.21
N PRO A 130 -5.00 -9.15 12.94
CA PRO A 130 -5.80 -9.42 14.14
C PRO A 130 -5.63 -8.36 15.24
N LEU A 131 -4.42 -7.85 15.44
CA LEU A 131 -4.18 -6.78 16.41
C LEU A 131 -4.90 -5.48 16.04
N ILE A 132 -4.86 -5.08 14.76
CA ILE A 132 -5.55 -3.89 14.25
C ILE A 132 -7.07 -4.06 14.41
N ASN A 133 -7.62 -5.20 14.03
CA ASN A 133 -9.05 -5.50 14.17
C ASN A 133 -9.50 -5.51 15.64
N LYS A 134 -8.66 -5.96 16.55
CA LYS A 134 -8.94 -5.93 18.00
C LYS A 134 -8.90 -4.50 18.58
N LYS A 135 -8.01 -3.65 18.07
CA LYS A 135 -7.78 -2.31 18.64
C LYS A 135 -8.67 -1.23 18.03
N PHE A 136 -9.11 -1.41 16.80
CA PHE A 136 -9.82 -0.39 16.02
C PHE A 136 -11.11 -0.94 15.41
N ARG A 137 -12.03 -0.03 15.10
CA ARG A 137 -13.31 -0.36 14.45
C ARG A 137 -13.09 -0.57 12.94
N THR A 138 -12.71 -1.76 12.57
CA THR A 138 -12.51 -2.18 11.18
C THR A 138 -13.75 -2.89 10.64
N ASN A 139 -13.91 -2.92 9.30
CA ASN A 139 -14.95 -3.68 8.62
C ASN A 139 -14.40 -4.92 7.90
N ASN A 140 -13.16 -5.32 8.21
CA ASN A 140 -12.43 -6.44 7.60
C ASN A 140 -12.15 -6.29 6.08
N TYR A 141 -12.37 -5.12 5.50
CA TYR A 141 -11.92 -4.84 4.15
C TYR A 141 -10.49 -4.29 4.21
N ASN A 142 -9.54 -5.11 3.82
CA ASN A 142 -8.11 -4.81 3.89
C ASN A 142 -7.56 -4.47 2.49
N VAL A 143 -6.71 -3.45 2.44
CA VAL A 143 -5.99 -3.06 1.24
C VAL A 143 -4.50 -3.03 1.57
N ILE A 144 -3.64 -3.45 0.65
CA ILE A 144 -2.19 -3.34 0.77
C ILE A 144 -1.64 -2.44 -0.33
N ALA A 145 -0.69 -1.57 0.03
CA ALA A 145 -0.04 -0.65 -0.90
C ALA A 145 1.48 -0.68 -0.71
N GLY A 146 2.23 -0.67 -1.81
CA GLY A 146 3.68 -0.66 -1.77
C GLY A 146 4.31 -0.24 -3.10
N HIS A 147 5.54 0.30 -3.00
CA HIS A 147 6.33 0.76 -4.14
C HIS A 147 7.59 -0.09 -4.32
N SER A 148 7.97 -0.36 -5.57
CA SER A 148 9.20 -1.08 -5.92
C SER A 148 9.22 -2.51 -5.35
N VAL A 149 10.17 -2.88 -4.49
CA VAL A 149 10.22 -4.19 -3.81
C VAL A 149 9.00 -4.36 -2.87
N ALA A 150 8.49 -3.31 -2.24
CA ALA A 150 7.23 -3.38 -1.52
C ALA A 150 6.04 -3.63 -2.48
N GLY A 151 6.06 -3.07 -3.69
CA GLY A 151 5.12 -3.38 -4.77
C GLY A 151 5.22 -4.84 -5.23
N LEU A 152 6.43 -5.42 -5.24
CA LEU A 152 6.63 -6.85 -5.48
C LEU A 152 5.88 -7.71 -4.46
N LEU A 153 5.97 -7.37 -3.15
CA LEU A 153 5.22 -8.08 -2.10
C LEU A 153 3.71 -7.93 -2.31
N VAL A 154 3.23 -6.76 -2.74
CA VAL A 154 1.81 -6.53 -3.07
C VAL A 154 1.37 -7.49 -4.17
N ILE A 155 2.12 -7.62 -5.28
CA ILE A 155 1.81 -8.56 -6.36
C ILE A 155 1.92 -10.01 -5.88
N HIS A 156 2.93 -10.32 -5.05
CA HIS A 156 3.07 -11.64 -4.48
C HIS A 156 1.86 -12.01 -3.60
N SER A 157 1.39 -11.12 -2.74
CA SER A 157 0.20 -11.35 -1.91
C SER A 157 -1.09 -11.53 -2.72
N PHE A 158 -1.20 -10.84 -3.87
CA PHE A 158 -2.35 -10.97 -4.77
C PHE A 158 -2.55 -12.40 -5.28
N GLN A 159 -1.47 -13.11 -5.59
CA GLN A 159 -1.55 -14.47 -6.11
C GLN A 159 -1.43 -15.56 -5.02
N SER A 160 -0.60 -15.36 -3.98
CA SER A 160 -0.36 -16.37 -2.95
C SER A 160 -1.42 -16.36 -1.84
N ARG A 161 -2.00 -15.19 -1.55
CA ARG A 161 -2.99 -14.98 -0.48
C ARG A 161 -4.13 -14.06 -0.91
N PRO A 162 -4.89 -14.42 -1.96
CA PRO A 162 -5.88 -13.52 -2.59
C PRO A 162 -7.00 -13.08 -1.66
N ASN A 163 -7.27 -13.81 -0.57
CA ASN A 163 -8.31 -13.48 0.40
C ASN A 163 -7.82 -12.59 1.55
N LEU A 164 -6.51 -12.40 1.71
CA LEU A 164 -5.95 -11.61 2.80
C LEU A 164 -6.23 -10.12 2.62
N PHE A 165 -6.12 -9.65 1.37
CA PHE A 165 -6.43 -8.29 0.98
C PHE A 165 -7.44 -8.28 -0.17
N GLN A 166 -8.40 -7.36 -0.12
CA GLN A 166 -9.40 -7.16 -1.16
C GLN A 166 -8.95 -6.13 -2.20
N GLY A 167 -7.94 -5.32 -1.85
CA GLY A 167 -7.32 -4.35 -2.75
C GLY A 167 -5.79 -4.43 -2.70
N HIS A 168 -5.16 -4.36 -3.88
CA HIS A 168 -3.72 -4.44 -4.07
C HIS A 168 -3.27 -3.23 -4.90
N LEU A 169 -2.46 -2.35 -4.30
CA LEU A 169 -1.97 -1.14 -4.93
C LEU A 169 -0.45 -1.24 -5.09
N ALA A 170 0.02 -1.66 -6.24
CA ALA A 170 1.42 -1.91 -6.53
C ALA A 170 1.99 -0.81 -7.46
N PHE A 171 2.82 0.06 -6.89
CA PHE A 171 3.43 1.15 -7.61
C PHE A 171 4.82 0.73 -8.10
N SER A 172 5.01 0.78 -9.41
CA SER A 172 6.26 0.36 -10.08
C SER A 172 6.88 -0.91 -9.50
N PRO A 173 6.10 -2.04 -9.44
CA PRO A 173 6.49 -3.24 -8.72
C PRO A 173 7.72 -3.89 -9.36
N ALA A 174 8.69 -4.29 -8.53
CA ALA A 174 9.94 -4.93 -8.96
C ALA A 174 9.74 -6.42 -9.36
N VAL A 175 8.79 -6.70 -10.27
CA VAL A 175 8.42 -8.07 -10.68
C VAL A 175 9.51 -8.79 -11.49
N TRP A 176 10.62 -8.13 -11.78
CA TRP A 176 11.85 -8.69 -12.35
C TRP A 176 12.73 -9.42 -11.32
N TRP A 177 12.45 -9.25 -10.02
CA TRP A 177 13.26 -9.75 -8.90
C TRP A 177 13.45 -11.28 -8.96
N GLY A 178 14.61 -11.73 -8.48
CA GLY A 178 14.98 -13.14 -8.44
C GLY A 178 15.08 -13.74 -9.84
N GLU A 179 14.47 -14.90 -10.03
CA GLU A 179 14.28 -15.54 -11.32
C GLU A 179 12.87 -15.29 -11.88
N ARG A 180 12.23 -14.18 -11.44
CA ARG A 180 10.86 -13.76 -11.81
C ARG A 180 9.77 -14.72 -11.30
N GLU A 181 9.99 -15.35 -10.15
CA GLU A 181 9.07 -16.33 -9.59
C GLU A 181 7.70 -15.73 -9.32
N THR A 182 7.65 -14.51 -8.74
CA THR A 182 6.37 -13.80 -8.49
C THR A 182 5.64 -13.51 -9.82
N LEU A 183 6.37 -13.10 -10.86
CA LEU A 183 5.77 -12.90 -12.18
C LEU A 183 5.14 -14.18 -12.71
N GLN A 184 5.88 -15.30 -12.68
CA GLN A 184 5.40 -16.59 -13.20
C GLN A 184 4.20 -17.10 -12.41
N ALA A 185 4.29 -17.07 -11.07
CA ALA A 185 3.19 -17.47 -10.20
C ALA A 185 1.92 -16.60 -10.40
N THR A 186 2.09 -15.28 -10.59
CA THR A 186 0.95 -14.40 -10.87
C THR A 186 0.31 -14.69 -12.22
N LYS A 187 1.12 -14.98 -13.25
CA LYS A 187 0.60 -15.37 -14.56
C LYS A 187 -0.19 -16.67 -14.51
N GLU A 188 0.30 -17.66 -13.78
CA GLU A 188 -0.38 -18.92 -13.58
C GLU A 188 -1.69 -18.73 -12.80
N TYR A 189 -1.64 -17.95 -11.71
CA TYR A 189 -2.82 -17.63 -10.91
C TYR A 189 -3.94 -17.01 -11.74
N VAL A 190 -3.66 -15.94 -12.49
CA VAL A 190 -4.71 -15.26 -13.29
C VAL A 190 -5.22 -16.11 -14.44
N ALA A 191 -4.42 -17.04 -14.96
CA ALA A 191 -4.83 -17.94 -16.03
C ALA A 191 -5.70 -19.10 -15.53
N THR A 192 -5.58 -19.51 -14.27
CA THR A 192 -6.22 -20.73 -13.72
C THR A 192 -7.31 -20.46 -12.70
N ALA A 193 -7.26 -19.32 -12.00
CA ALA A 193 -8.24 -18.96 -10.97
C ALA A 193 -9.62 -18.70 -11.58
N LYS A 194 -10.64 -19.38 -11.05
CA LYS A 194 -12.03 -19.25 -11.53
C LYS A 194 -12.69 -17.91 -11.16
N HIS A 195 -12.39 -17.43 -9.97
CA HIS A 195 -12.94 -16.19 -9.42
C HIS A 195 -11.83 -15.39 -8.75
N ILE A 196 -11.69 -14.13 -9.14
CA ILE A 196 -10.77 -13.16 -8.53
C ILE A 196 -11.56 -11.89 -8.27
N GLN A 197 -11.96 -11.68 -7.01
CA GLN A 197 -12.82 -10.56 -6.60
C GLN A 197 -12.02 -9.41 -5.97
N ASN A 198 -10.80 -9.17 -6.46
CA ASN A 198 -9.92 -8.16 -5.93
C ASN A 198 -9.95 -6.90 -6.81
N TYR A 199 -9.58 -5.79 -6.20
CA TYR A 199 -9.09 -4.62 -6.92
C TYR A 199 -7.57 -4.71 -7.05
N LEU A 200 -7.05 -4.59 -8.27
CA LEU A 200 -5.63 -4.54 -8.55
C LEU A 200 -5.29 -3.25 -9.30
N TYR A 201 -4.43 -2.44 -8.69
CA TYR A 201 -3.79 -1.29 -9.31
C TYR A 201 -2.32 -1.58 -9.53
N MET A 202 -1.83 -1.24 -10.71
CA MET A 202 -0.40 -1.24 -11.02
C MET A 202 -0.06 -0.02 -11.86
N ASP A 203 1.12 0.53 -11.66
CA ASP A 203 1.67 1.56 -12.53
C ASP A 203 3.15 1.31 -12.84
N ILE A 204 3.66 2.10 -13.78
CA ILE A 204 5.07 2.17 -14.13
C ILE A 204 5.41 3.59 -14.58
N GLY A 205 6.63 4.02 -14.30
CA GLY A 205 7.16 5.29 -14.76
C GLY A 205 7.90 5.18 -16.10
N ASN A 206 8.99 5.93 -16.21
CA ASN A 206 9.86 5.94 -17.39
C ASN A 206 10.93 4.84 -17.35
N GLU A 207 10.74 3.81 -16.53
CA GLU A 207 11.65 2.67 -16.46
C GLU A 207 11.75 1.99 -17.83
N GLY A 208 12.98 1.71 -18.20
CA GLY A 208 13.30 1.05 -19.45
C GLY A 208 13.83 -0.38 -19.27
N GLY A 209 14.26 -0.96 -20.40
CA GLY A 209 14.92 -2.26 -20.41
C GLY A 209 14.04 -3.39 -19.91
N GLU A 210 14.63 -4.28 -19.12
CA GLU A 210 13.95 -5.48 -18.69
C GLU A 210 12.84 -5.21 -17.64
N MET A 211 13.01 -4.24 -16.76
CA MET A 211 11.96 -3.88 -15.80
C MET A 211 10.65 -3.57 -16.53
N ARG A 212 10.71 -2.76 -17.59
CA ARG A 212 9.57 -2.46 -18.44
C ARG A 212 9.02 -3.69 -19.14
N GLN A 213 9.87 -4.49 -19.75
CA GLN A 213 9.44 -5.68 -20.49
C GLN A 213 8.73 -6.71 -19.61
N VAL A 214 9.25 -6.93 -18.40
CA VAL A 214 8.66 -7.86 -17.42
C VAL A 214 7.32 -7.34 -16.91
N TYR A 215 7.24 -6.05 -16.59
CA TYR A 215 6.00 -5.39 -16.22
C TYR A 215 4.93 -5.51 -17.32
N ASP A 216 5.25 -5.11 -18.55
CA ASP A 216 4.34 -5.18 -19.70
C ASP A 216 3.85 -6.60 -19.94
N SER A 217 4.74 -7.59 -19.80
CA SER A 217 4.40 -9.01 -19.94
C SER A 217 3.39 -9.48 -18.88
N LEU A 218 3.48 -8.95 -17.64
CA LEU A 218 2.50 -9.22 -16.58
C LEU A 218 1.16 -8.56 -16.91
N VAL A 219 1.16 -7.27 -17.24
CA VAL A 219 -0.05 -6.52 -17.61
C VAL A 219 -0.80 -7.20 -18.76
N GLN A 220 -0.09 -7.55 -19.83
CA GLN A 220 -0.69 -8.25 -20.98
C GLN A 220 -1.29 -9.61 -20.59
N THR A 221 -0.65 -10.35 -19.66
CA THR A 221 -1.19 -11.63 -19.19
C THR A 221 -2.48 -11.40 -18.39
N ILE A 222 -2.50 -10.43 -17.48
CA ILE A 222 -3.70 -10.10 -16.68
C ILE A 222 -4.84 -9.66 -17.62
N LEU A 223 -4.57 -8.82 -18.61
CA LEU A 223 -5.58 -8.38 -19.57
C LEU A 223 -6.14 -9.51 -20.45
N ARG A 224 -5.29 -10.46 -20.83
CA ARG A 224 -5.68 -11.63 -21.65
C ARG A 224 -6.57 -12.60 -20.88
N HIS A 225 -6.25 -12.83 -19.60
CA HIS A 225 -6.96 -13.77 -18.74
C HIS A 225 -7.92 -13.06 -17.76
N ARG A 226 -8.32 -11.85 -18.10
CA ARG A 226 -9.15 -11.02 -17.21
C ARG A 226 -10.39 -11.78 -16.79
N ASN A 227 -10.46 -12.12 -15.52
CA ASN A 227 -11.66 -12.63 -14.89
C ASN A 227 -12.68 -11.48 -14.79
N ILE A 228 -13.97 -11.78 -15.01
CA ILE A 228 -15.04 -10.77 -15.01
C ILE A 228 -15.16 -10.03 -13.67
N ASP A 229 -14.77 -10.69 -12.58
CA ASP A 229 -14.87 -10.15 -11.22
C ASP A 229 -13.60 -9.39 -10.78
N LEU A 230 -12.49 -9.54 -11.51
CA LEU A 230 -11.25 -8.82 -11.24
C LEU A 230 -11.33 -7.38 -11.75
N HIS A 231 -11.27 -6.43 -10.83
CA HIS A 231 -11.15 -5.02 -11.16
C HIS A 231 -9.70 -4.62 -11.28
N VAL A 232 -9.27 -4.23 -12.48
CA VAL A 232 -7.89 -3.81 -12.74
C VAL A 232 -7.84 -2.39 -13.26
N ARG A 233 -6.79 -1.67 -12.84
CA ARG A 233 -6.38 -0.42 -13.44
C ARG A 233 -4.87 -0.41 -13.59
N PHE A 234 -4.41 -0.06 -14.79
CA PHE A 234 -3.00 0.12 -15.11
C PHE A 234 -2.79 1.55 -15.60
N ASP A 235 -1.79 2.22 -15.02
CA ASP A 235 -1.38 3.56 -15.43
C ASP A 235 0.09 3.56 -15.84
N GLU A 236 0.44 4.49 -16.70
CA GLU A 236 1.79 4.71 -17.22
C GLU A 236 2.13 6.18 -17.14
N PHE A 237 3.26 6.48 -16.53
CA PHE A 237 3.73 7.84 -16.27
C PHE A 237 5.07 8.08 -16.97
N GLU A 238 5.06 8.33 -18.29
CA GLU A 238 6.25 8.45 -19.13
C GLU A 238 7.23 9.54 -18.67
N HIS A 239 6.77 10.52 -17.91
CA HIS A 239 7.58 11.65 -17.43
C HIS A 239 8.00 11.51 -15.96
N GLU A 240 7.58 10.42 -15.29
CA GLU A 240 7.92 10.20 -13.90
C GLU A 240 9.02 9.15 -13.76
N THR A 241 9.94 9.40 -12.84
CA THR A 241 10.97 8.43 -12.48
C THR A 241 10.40 7.35 -11.57
N HIS A 242 11.12 6.23 -11.46
CA HIS A 242 10.78 5.13 -10.54
C HIS A 242 10.34 5.61 -9.16
N ASP A 243 11.06 6.56 -8.56
CA ASP A 243 10.82 7.02 -7.20
C ASP A 243 9.52 7.82 -7.03
N PHE A 244 8.95 8.36 -8.11
CA PHE A 244 7.77 9.22 -8.07
C PHE A 244 6.48 8.54 -8.53
N THR A 245 6.50 7.31 -9.03
CA THR A 245 5.32 6.62 -9.54
C THR A 245 4.22 6.50 -8.50
N MET A 246 4.58 6.21 -7.23
CA MET A 246 3.57 6.15 -6.16
C MET A 246 2.88 7.51 -5.95
N ALA A 247 3.62 8.61 -5.99
CA ALA A 247 3.02 9.94 -5.84
C ALA A 247 2.11 10.28 -7.03
N ALA A 248 2.54 9.97 -8.25
CA ALA A 248 1.78 10.20 -9.48
C ALA A 248 0.51 9.33 -9.56
N GLY A 249 0.63 8.03 -9.25
CA GLY A 249 -0.44 7.05 -9.40
C GLY A 249 -1.45 7.00 -8.25
N LEU A 250 -1.10 7.53 -7.08
CA LEU A 250 -1.91 7.36 -5.86
C LEU A 250 -3.34 7.86 -6.01
N TYR A 251 -3.56 9.01 -6.65
CA TYR A 251 -4.91 9.51 -6.93
C TYR A 251 -5.73 8.49 -7.72
N ASN A 252 -5.15 7.96 -8.79
CA ASN A 252 -5.79 7.01 -9.68
C ASN A 252 -6.07 5.66 -8.99
N ALA A 253 -5.11 5.18 -8.21
CA ALA A 253 -5.23 3.95 -7.42
C ALA A 253 -6.42 4.04 -6.44
N LEU A 254 -6.49 5.12 -5.67
CA LEU A 254 -7.55 5.34 -4.68
C LEU A 254 -8.91 5.61 -5.30
N LYS A 255 -8.98 6.30 -6.44
CA LYS A 255 -10.23 6.49 -7.18
C LYS A 255 -10.78 5.18 -7.72
N GLY A 256 -9.93 4.34 -8.29
CA GLY A 256 -10.33 3.01 -8.76
C GLY A 256 -10.76 2.09 -7.61
N LEU A 257 -10.04 2.12 -6.50
CA LEU A 257 -10.41 1.41 -5.27
C LEU A 257 -11.81 1.83 -4.78
N PHE A 258 -12.08 3.12 -4.72
CA PHE A 258 -13.38 3.64 -4.31
C PHE A 258 -14.51 3.18 -5.23
N GLN A 259 -14.32 3.23 -6.56
CA GLN A 259 -15.28 2.72 -7.52
C GLN A 259 -15.58 1.23 -7.33
N HIS A 260 -14.53 0.45 -7.04
CA HIS A 260 -14.67 -0.97 -6.71
C HIS A 260 -15.44 -1.18 -5.40
N GLN A 261 -15.09 -0.47 -4.34
CA GLN A 261 -15.78 -0.53 -3.05
C GLN A 261 -17.26 -0.19 -3.18
N GLN A 262 -17.61 0.85 -3.93
CA GLN A 262 -19.00 1.24 -4.20
C GLN A 262 -19.78 0.13 -4.91
N LYS A 263 -19.15 -0.53 -5.90
CA LYS A 263 -19.78 -1.62 -6.65
C LYS A 263 -20.11 -2.83 -5.79
N ILE A 264 -19.28 -3.12 -4.77
CA ILE A 264 -19.47 -4.27 -3.86
C ILE A 264 -20.13 -3.90 -2.53
N GLY A 265 -20.52 -2.65 -2.32
CA GLY A 265 -21.26 -2.18 -1.15
C GLY A 265 -20.41 -2.01 0.13
N VAL A 266 -19.14 -1.64 -0.01
CA VAL A 266 -18.20 -1.34 1.09
C VAL A 266 -18.08 0.17 1.34
#